data_b1d96aaa01fd5047d35a75379da6ebf6
#
_entry.id   b1d96aaa01fd5047d35a75379da6ebf6
#
_cell.length_a   1.000
_cell.length_b   1.000
_cell.length_c   1.000
_cell.angle_alpha   90.00
_cell.angle_beta   90.00
_cell.angle_gamma   90.00
#
_symmetry.space_group_name_H-M   'P 1'
#
loop_
_entity.id
_entity.type
_entity.pdbx_description
1 polymer ?
#
loop_
_entity_poly.entity_id
_entity_poly.type
_entity_poly.pdbx_seq_one_letter_code
_entity_poly.pdbx_strand_id
1 'polypeptide(L)'
;MRQIPEDLKDAGRRVIAAFPTQSRFFHCEFFRLTEDKEGLGKRGDLIGLEVNMRPPGGYTPDMMNYANDIDVYKIWANMVAYDHGYFDPSHRPYYCVYTGRRHRLAYRHTLAEVHERYHDAIVMAETMPEVLAPAMGNDMITARFADVDDMMEFVSFTMTKE
;
A
#
# COMPACT_ATOMS: atom_id res chain seq x y z
N MET A 1 -4.99 4.77 2.00
CA MET A 1 -5.20 6.18 2.40
C MET A 1 -5.74 6.94 1.20
N ARG A 2 -6.95 7.49 1.25
CA ARG A 2 -7.54 8.27 0.14
C ARG A 2 -6.88 9.64 -0.06
N GLN A 3 -6.40 10.23 1.00
CA GLN A 3 -5.73 11.54 0.96
C GLN A 3 -4.33 11.40 1.52
N ILE A 4 -3.35 11.83 0.75
CA ILE A 4 -1.97 11.94 1.20
C ILE A 4 -1.84 13.30 1.92
N PRO A 5 -1.29 13.37 3.14
CA PRO A 5 -1.04 14.64 3.83
C PRO A 5 -0.22 15.61 2.96
N GLU A 6 -0.55 16.89 3.01
CA GLU A 6 0.11 17.89 2.13
C GLU A 6 1.61 17.99 2.38
N ASP A 7 2.05 17.93 3.64
CA ASP A 7 3.48 17.93 3.98
C ASP A 7 4.23 16.73 3.36
N LEU A 8 3.58 15.56 3.30
CA LEU A 8 4.15 14.37 2.65
C LEU A 8 4.18 14.52 1.12
N LYS A 9 3.13 15.11 0.52
CA LYS A 9 3.14 15.43 -0.92
C LYS A 9 4.25 16.41 -1.27
N ASP A 10 4.43 17.45 -0.47
CA ASP A 10 5.46 18.45 -0.71
C ASP A 10 6.86 17.89 -0.51
N ALA A 11 7.06 17.02 0.49
CA ALA A 11 8.32 16.29 0.66
C ALA A 11 8.62 15.42 -0.56
N GLY A 12 7.65 14.63 -1.04
CA GLY A 12 7.78 13.81 -2.23
C GLY A 12 8.11 14.62 -3.48
N ARG A 13 7.40 15.74 -3.72
CA ARG A 13 7.67 16.65 -4.86
C ARG A 13 9.08 17.22 -4.83
N ARG A 14 9.57 17.65 -3.66
CA ARG A 14 10.94 18.17 -3.51
C ARG A 14 11.98 17.10 -3.76
N VAL A 15 11.75 15.87 -3.28
CA VAL A 15 12.64 14.74 -3.55
C VAL A 15 12.70 14.44 -5.05
N ILE A 16 11.54 14.31 -5.71
CA ILE A 16 11.49 14.02 -7.15
C ILE A 16 12.16 15.14 -7.97
N ALA A 17 11.95 16.41 -7.61
CA ALA A 17 12.54 17.54 -8.31
C ALA A 17 14.08 17.59 -8.21
N ALA A 18 14.67 16.91 -7.23
CA ALA A 18 16.13 16.83 -7.09
C ALA A 18 16.78 15.83 -8.08
N PHE A 19 15.98 14.99 -8.76
CA PHE A 19 16.46 14.02 -9.74
C PHE A 19 16.18 14.51 -11.16
N PRO A 20 17.20 14.58 -12.05
CA PRO A 20 17.01 15.03 -13.43
C PRO A 20 16.40 13.92 -14.31
N THR A 21 15.35 13.28 -13.85
CA THR A 21 14.67 12.17 -14.51
C THR A 21 13.28 12.57 -14.98
N GLN A 22 12.92 12.13 -16.18
CA GLN A 22 11.60 12.32 -16.77
C GLN A 22 11.00 10.95 -17.08
N SER A 23 9.66 10.88 -17.14
CA SER A 23 8.92 9.69 -17.55
C SER A 23 9.34 8.43 -16.78
N ARG A 24 9.25 8.51 -15.47
CA ARG A 24 9.54 7.39 -14.56
C ARG A 24 8.51 7.31 -13.45
N PHE A 25 8.25 6.09 -12.98
CA PHE A 25 7.62 5.87 -11.70
C PHE A 25 8.61 6.17 -10.59
N PHE A 26 8.10 6.76 -9.52
CA PHE A 26 8.85 6.97 -8.29
C PHE A 26 8.15 6.23 -7.16
N HIS A 27 8.95 5.66 -6.29
CA HIS A 27 8.55 5.08 -5.04
C HIS A 27 9.40 5.71 -3.94
N CYS A 28 8.79 6.55 -3.15
CA CYS A 28 9.46 7.28 -2.06
C CYS A 28 8.90 6.81 -0.72
N GLU A 29 9.78 6.52 0.21
CA GLU A 29 9.43 6.12 1.57
C GLU A 29 9.91 7.15 2.58
N PHE A 30 9.05 7.44 3.58
CA PHE A 30 9.34 8.39 4.65
C PHE A 30 8.89 7.82 5.98
N PHE A 31 9.67 8.06 7.02
CA PHE A 31 9.23 7.94 8.40
C PHE A 31 8.65 9.26 8.86
N ARG A 32 7.60 9.20 9.67
CA ARG A 32 7.13 10.33 10.46
C ARG A 32 7.54 10.09 11.90
N LEU A 33 8.32 11.01 12.49
CA LEU A 33 8.78 10.88 13.86
C LEU A 33 7.57 10.92 14.83
N THR A 34 7.52 9.94 15.72
CA THR A 34 6.48 9.85 16.78
C THR A 34 6.89 10.54 18.07
N GLU A 35 8.15 10.91 18.20
CA GLU A 35 8.78 11.62 19.32
C GLU A 35 9.96 12.47 18.82
N ASP A 36 10.43 13.38 19.65
CA ASP A 36 11.65 14.15 19.34
C ASP A 36 12.87 13.21 19.38
N LYS A 37 13.75 13.36 18.37
CA LYS A 37 15.00 12.58 18.25
C LYS A 37 16.16 13.54 18.08
N GLU A 38 17.07 13.54 19.06
CA GLU A 38 18.28 14.36 18.99
C GLU A 38 19.09 14.06 17.73
N GLY A 39 19.53 15.11 17.03
CA GLY A 39 20.28 15.00 15.77
C GLY A 39 19.48 14.60 14.55
N LEU A 40 18.17 14.30 14.68
CA LEU A 40 17.31 13.84 13.59
C LEU A 40 16.12 14.77 13.32
N GLY A 41 15.38 15.18 14.36
CA GLY A 41 14.22 16.06 14.21
C GLY A 41 13.24 15.99 15.37
N LYS A 42 12.10 16.65 15.20
CA LYS A 42 11.02 16.73 16.18
C LYS A 42 9.87 15.79 15.82
N ARG A 43 9.03 15.51 16.81
CA ARG A 43 7.78 14.78 16.59
C ARG A 43 6.97 15.42 15.45
N GLY A 44 6.58 14.59 14.49
CA GLY A 44 5.85 15.00 13.30
C GLY A 44 6.72 15.25 12.08
N ASP A 45 8.03 15.45 12.23
CA ASP A 45 8.95 15.63 11.11
C ASP A 45 9.01 14.40 10.21
N LEU A 46 9.18 14.64 8.91
CA LEU A 46 9.35 13.60 7.90
C LEU A 46 10.83 13.36 7.64
N ILE A 47 11.23 12.11 7.78
CA ILE A 47 12.59 11.63 7.50
C ILE A 47 12.53 10.74 6.27
N GLY A 48 13.26 11.10 5.21
CA GLY A 48 13.38 10.28 4.01
C GLY A 48 14.09 8.95 4.32
N LEU A 49 13.50 7.84 3.90
CA LEU A 49 14.08 6.53 4.03
C LEU A 49 14.68 6.07 2.71
N GLU A 50 13.89 6.10 1.65
CA GLU A 50 14.25 5.52 0.36
C GLU A 50 13.59 6.28 -0.78
N VAL A 51 14.29 6.38 -1.91
CA VAL A 51 13.73 6.80 -3.18
C VAL A 51 14.16 5.84 -4.28
N ASN A 52 13.19 5.30 -5.00
CA ASN A 52 13.41 4.40 -6.13
C ASN A 52 12.75 4.97 -7.38
N MET A 53 13.44 4.89 -8.50
CA MET A 53 12.91 5.27 -9.83
C MET A 53 12.28 4.06 -10.53
N ARG A 54 11.35 3.41 -9.84
CA ARG A 54 10.59 2.24 -10.29
C ARG A 54 9.25 2.17 -9.56
N PRO A 55 8.30 1.35 -10.04
CA PRO A 55 7.12 1.00 -9.23
C PRO A 55 7.51 0.34 -7.90
N PRO A 56 6.67 0.46 -6.86
CA PRO A 56 6.85 -0.30 -5.63
C PRO A 56 6.75 -1.80 -5.92
N GLY A 57 7.38 -2.61 -5.06
CA GLY A 57 7.37 -4.07 -5.18
C GLY A 57 6.18 -4.74 -4.49
N GLY A 58 6.20 -6.07 -4.49
CA GLY A 58 5.15 -6.91 -3.90
C GLY A 58 3.80 -6.66 -4.57
N TYR A 59 2.72 -6.74 -3.79
CA TYR A 59 1.35 -6.52 -4.25
C TYR A 59 0.91 -5.04 -4.25
N THR A 60 1.82 -4.10 -4.02
CA THR A 60 1.48 -2.67 -4.00
C THR A 60 0.90 -2.18 -5.35
N PRO A 61 1.43 -2.57 -6.51
CA PRO A 61 0.83 -2.22 -7.80
C PRO A 61 -0.61 -2.75 -7.94
N ASP A 62 -0.86 -3.98 -7.51
CA ASP A 62 -2.21 -4.57 -7.53
C ASP A 62 -3.15 -3.83 -6.59
N MET A 63 -2.68 -3.49 -5.39
CA MET A 63 -3.44 -2.66 -4.45
C MET A 63 -3.75 -1.27 -5.02
N MET A 64 -2.84 -0.67 -5.79
CA MET A 64 -3.10 0.59 -6.51
C MET A 64 -4.21 0.41 -7.55
N ASN A 65 -4.22 -0.70 -8.28
CA ASN A 65 -5.27 -1.03 -9.24
C ASN A 65 -6.62 -1.14 -8.53
N TYR A 66 -6.70 -1.95 -7.48
CA TYR A 66 -7.95 -2.17 -6.72
C TYR A 66 -8.46 -0.92 -5.98
N ALA A 67 -7.55 -0.07 -5.49
CA ALA A 67 -7.93 1.15 -4.78
C ALA A 67 -8.48 2.23 -5.70
N ASN A 68 -8.02 2.29 -6.96
CA ASN A 68 -8.28 3.40 -7.86
C ASN A 68 -9.01 3.00 -9.14
N ASP A 69 -9.37 1.73 -9.32
CA ASP A 69 -9.95 1.18 -10.56
C ASP A 69 -9.13 1.58 -11.80
N ILE A 70 -7.81 1.39 -11.74
CA ILE A 70 -6.84 1.67 -12.80
C ILE A 70 -6.07 0.41 -13.17
N ASP A 71 -5.31 0.50 -14.26
CA ASP A 71 -4.30 -0.48 -14.62
C ASP A 71 -2.92 0.19 -14.62
N VAL A 72 -2.25 0.13 -13.47
CA VAL A 72 -0.91 0.72 -13.29
C VAL A 72 0.13 0.09 -14.20
N TYR A 73 -0.02 -1.18 -14.55
CA TYR A 73 0.88 -1.88 -15.47
C TYR A 73 0.76 -1.32 -16.89
N LYS A 74 -0.48 -1.05 -17.34
CA LYS A 74 -0.74 -0.39 -18.63
C LYS A 74 -0.23 1.05 -18.63
N ILE A 75 -0.44 1.79 -17.54
CA ILE A 75 0.10 3.16 -17.38
C ILE A 75 1.62 3.13 -17.50
N TRP A 76 2.28 2.19 -16.84
CA TRP A 76 3.73 2.03 -16.91
C TRP A 76 4.20 1.64 -18.31
N ALA A 77 3.55 0.67 -18.96
CA ALA A 77 3.86 0.25 -20.32
C ALA A 77 3.74 1.42 -21.32
N ASN A 78 2.68 2.21 -21.21
CA ASN A 78 2.48 3.39 -22.07
C ASN A 78 3.55 4.46 -21.82
N MET A 79 3.91 4.69 -20.56
CA MET A 79 4.99 5.63 -20.22
C MET A 79 6.33 5.19 -20.86
N VAL A 80 6.65 3.90 -20.80
CA VAL A 80 7.91 3.38 -21.34
C VAL A 80 7.90 3.41 -22.89
N ALA A 81 6.77 3.03 -23.49
CA ALA A 81 6.68 2.88 -24.95
C ALA A 81 6.45 4.22 -25.69
N TYR A 82 5.71 5.13 -25.07
CA TYR A 82 5.19 6.33 -25.74
C TYR A 82 5.53 7.64 -25.01
N ASP A 83 6.28 7.57 -23.93
CA ASP A 83 6.57 8.72 -23.05
C ASP A 83 5.27 9.39 -22.52
N HIS A 84 4.23 8.61 -22.33
CA HIS A 84 2.89 9.06 -22.01
C HIS A 84 2.20 8.07 -21.06
N GLY A 85 1.83 8.52 -19.86
CA GLY A 85 1.01 7.77 -18.93
C GLY A 85 -0.08 8.69 -18.38
N TYR A 86 -1.35 8.38 -18.67
CA TYR A 86 -2.48 9.13 -18.17
C TYR A 86 -3.28 8.34 -17.15
N PHE A 87 -3.62 8.99 -16.06
CA PHE A 87 -4.64 8.56 -15.09
C PHE A 87 -5.21 9.78 -14.37
N ASP A 88 -6.41 9.65 -13.85
CA ASP A 88 -7.00 10.69 -13.01
C ASP A 88 -6.58 10.51 -11.54
N PRO A 89 -5.71 11.37 -10.99
CA PRO A 89 -5.24 11.24 -9.62
C PRO A 89 -6.32 11.56 -8.58
N SER A 90 -7.45 12.12 -8.99
CA SER A 90 -8.61 12.41 -8.11
C SER A 90 -9.54 11.21 -7.96
N HIS A 91 -9.51 10.26 -8.90
CA HIS A 91 -10.32 9.04 -8.87
C HIS A 91 -9.76 8.04 -7.86
N ARG A 92 -10.31 8.04 -6.65
CA ARG A 92 -9.90 7.19 -5.53
C ARG A 92 -11.13 6.60 -4.83
N PRO A 93 -11.84 5.68 -5.49
CA PRO A 93 -13.11 5.18 -4.99
C PRO A 93 -12.99 4.33 -3.74
N TYR A 94 -11.86 3.62 -3.54
CA TYR A 94 -11.74 2.63 -2.49
C TYR A 94 -10.53 2.84 -1.58
N TYR A 95 -10.65 2.33 -0.36
CA TYR A 95 -9.53 1.96 0.50
C TYR A 95 -9.16 0.52 0.17
N CYS A 96 -7.89 0.24 -0.07
CA CYS A 96 -7.39 -1.11 -0.27
C CYS A 96 -6.43 -1.48 0.85
N VAL A 97 -6.60 -2.65 1.42
CA VAL A 97 -5.80 -3.13 2.54
C VAL A 97 -5.29 -4.53 2.28
N TYR A 98 -4.03 -4.75 2.65
CA TYR A 98 -3.38 -6.05 2.66
C TYR A 98 -3.27 -6.54 4.11
N THR A 99 -3.65 -7.79 4.36
CA THR A 99 -3.43 -8.49 5.63
C THR A 99 -2.64 -9.76 5.39
N GLY A 100 -1.61 -9.99 6.20
CA GLY A 100 -0.76 -11.19 6.11
C GLY A 100 -0.79 -11.97 7.42
N ARG A 101 -1.43 -13.12 7.44
CA ARG A 101 -1.47 -14.02 8.61
C ARG A 101 -0.23 -14.91 8.65
N ARG A 102 0.18 -15.24 9.85
CA ARG A 102 1.34 -16.12 10.12
C ARG A 102 0.88 -17.40 10.76
N HIS A 103 1.22 -18.56 10.19
CA HIS A 103 0.82 -19.89 10.71
C HIS A 103 1.27 -20.12 12.18
N ARG A 104 2.32 -19.45 12.63
CA ARG A 104 2.80 -19.55 14.02
C ARG A 104 1.95 -18.79 15.06
N LEU A 105 0.93 -18.07 14.61
CA LEU A 105 0.05 -17.26 15.48
C LEU A 105 -1.37 -17.81 15.42
N ALA A 106 -2.01 -17.90 16.58
CA ALA A 106 -3.43 -18.20 16.68
C ALA A 106 -4.24 -16.91 16.45
N TYR A 107 -5.29 -17.02 15.63
CA TYR A 107 -6.20 -15.93 15.32
C TYR A 107 -7.61 -16.32 15.74
N ARG A 108 -8.36 -15.36 16.29
CA ARG A 108 -9.71 -15.55 16.79
C ARG A 108 -10.69 -16.09 15.74
N HIS A 109 -10.51 -15.68 14.50
CA HIS A 109 -11.35 -16.11 13.38
C HIS A 109 -10.52 -16.91 12.38
N THR A 110 -11.09 -17.96 11.84
CA THR A 110 -10.48 -18.78 10.79
C THR A 110 -10.44 -18.02 9.46
N LEU A 111 -9.62 -18.47 8.51
CA LEU A 111 -9.63 -17.93 7.15
C LEU A 111 -10.99 -18.15 6.47
N ALA A 112 -11.64 -19.29 6.73
CA ALA A 112 -12.96 -19.59 6.18
C ALA A 112 -14.01 -18.56 6.64
N GLU A 113 -14.04 -18.22 7.92
CA GLU A 113 -14.95 -17.19 8.44
C GLU A 113 -14.66 -15.80 7.88
N VAL A 114 -13.37 -15.46 7.66
CA VAL A 114 -13.00 -14.20 7.00
C VAL A 114 -13.52 -14.19 5.55
N HIS A 115 -13.33 -15.27 4.81
CA HIS A 115 -13.82 -15.39 3.44
C HIS A 115 -15.34 -15.36 3.36
N GLU A 116 -16.03 -16.04 4.24
CA GLU A 116 -17.51 -16.04 4.28
C GLU A 116 -18.05 -14.63 4.54
N ARG A 117 -17.48 -13.93 5.53
CA ARG A 117 -17.97 -12.62 5.95
C ARG A 117 -17.68 -11.50 4.95
N TYR A 118 -16.53 -11.55 4.28
CA TYR A 118 -16.02 -10.45 3.45
C TYR A 118 -15.84 -10.81 1.98
N HIS A 119 -16.54 -11.87 1.50
CA HIS A 119 -16.37 -12.38 0.13
C HIS A 119 -16.51 -11.31 -0.96
N ASP A 120 -17.43 -10.33 -0.78
CA ASP A 120 -17.66 -9.25 -1.75
C ASP A 120 -16.55 -8.17 -1.73
N ALA A 121 -15.82 -8.05 -0.63
CA ALA A 121 -14.76 -7.07 -0.48
C ALA A 121 -13.38 -7.64 -0.84
N ILE A 122 -13.19 -8.95 -0.73
CA ILE A 122 -11.91 -9.61 -1.01
C ILE A 122 -11.66 -9.59 -2.52
N VAL A 123 -10.51 -9.04 -2.92
CA VAL A 123 -10.08 -8.95 -4.32
C VAL A 123 -8.93 -9.87 -4.65
N MET A 124 -8.21 -10.37 -3.63
CA MET A 124 -7.12 -11.32 -3.78
C MET A 124 -6.90 -12.08 -2.48
N ALA A 125 -6.67 -13.39 -2.55
CA ALA A 125 -6.29 -14.21 -1.41
C ALA A 125 -5.38 -15.35 -1.89
N GLU A 126 -4.20 -15.46 -1.28
CA GLU A 126 -3.19 -16.44 -1.69
C GLU A 126 -2.40 -16.95 -0.48
N THR A 127 -1.92 -18.19 -0.58
CA THR A 127 -0.86 -18.70 0.30
C THR A 127 0.48 -18.30 -0.29
N MET A 128 1.29 -17.62 0.53
CA MET A 128 2.58 -17.09 0.10
C MET A 128 3.63 -18.19 -0.02
N PRO A 129 4.51 -18.11 -1.03
CA PRO A 129 5.70 -18.94 -1.08
C PRO A 129 6.53 -18.81 0.21
N GLU A 130 7.11 -19.91 0.68
CA GLU A 130 7.87 -19.96 1.95
C GLU A 130 8.96 -18.88 2.04
N VAL A 131 9.62 -18.57 0.92
CA VAL A 131 10.67 -17.54 0.86
C VAL A 131 10.14 -16.13 1.14
N LEU A 132 8.88 -15.86 0.87
CA LEU A 132 8.23 -14.56 1.08
C LEU A 132 7.46 -14.49 2.40
N ALA A 133 7.07 -15.64 2.96
CA ALA A 133 6.28 -15.71 4.19
C ALA A 133 6.87 -14.97 5.41
N PRO A 134 8.20 -14.94 5.63
CA PRO A 134 8.78 -14.16 6.73
C PRO A 134 8.49 -12.66 6.66
N ALA A 135 8.45 -12.09 5.46
CA ALA A 135 8.15 -10.67 5.26
C ALA A 135 6.64 -10.41 5.17
N MET A 136 5.92 -11.22 4.40
CA MET A 136 4.56 -10.92 3.96
C MET A 136 3.46 -11.66 4.73
N GLY A 137 3.80 -12.66 5.55
CA GLY A 137 2.83 -13.59 6.15
C GLY A 137 2.72 -14.86 5.32
N ASN A 138 2.10 -15.91 5.88
CA ASN A 138 1.92 -17.19 5.19
C ASN A 138 0.67 -17.17 4.29
N ASP A 139 -0.43 -16.60 4.79
CA ASP A 139 -1.65 -16.42 4.02
C ASP A 139 -1.97 -14.94 3.94
N MET A 140 -2.16 -14.46 2.72
CA MET A 140 -2.48 -13.08 2.47
C MET A 140 -3.92 -12.91 2.00
N ILE A 141 -4.53 -11.83 2.42
CA ILE A 141 -5.83 -11.37 1.91
C ILE A 141 -5.72 -9.88 1.61
N THR A 142 -6.06 -9.51 0.39
CA THR A 142 -6.24 -8.12 -0.02
C THR A 142 -7.72 -7.86 -0.20
N ALA A 143 -8.23 -6.81 0.42
CA ALA A 143 -9.63 -6.42 0.33
C ALA A 143 -9.75 -4.93 0.04
N ARG A 144 -10.90 -4.50 -0.56
CA ARG A 144 -11.20 -3.10 -0.84
C ARG A 144 -12.56 -2.69 -0.30
N PHE A 145 -12.64 -1.46 0.19
CA PHE A 145 -13.83 -0.91 0.84
C PHE A 145 -14.07 0.53 0.40
N ALA A 146 -15.33 0.91 0.26
CA ALA A 146 -15.70 2.30 -0.01
C ALA A 146 -15.54 3.18 1.24
N ASP A 147 -15.69 2.59 2.42
CA ASP A 147 -15.60 3.25 3.72
C ASP A 147 -14.37 2.80 4.52
N VAL A 148 -13.81 3.71 5.33
CA VAL A 148 -12.63 3.43 6.15
C VAL A 148 -12.96 2.61 7.39
N ASP A 149 -14.15 2.79 7.96
CA ASP A 149 -14.55 2.07 9.16
C ASP A 149 -14.80 0.60 8.83
N ASP A 150 -15.42 0.30 7.69
CA ASP A 150 -15.57 -1.07 7.17
C ASP A 150 -14.20 -1.74 6.94
N MET A 151 -13.24 -0.99 6.37
CA MET A 151 -11.87 -1.47 6.19
C MET A 151 -11.21 -1.78 7.55
N MET A 152 -11.38 -0.91 8.53
CA MET A 152 -10.80 -1.11 9.87
C MET A 152 -11.45 -2.26 10.61
N GLU A 153 -12.76 -2.46 10.44
CA GLU A 153 -13.47 -3.64 10.95
C GLU A 153 -12.91 -4.93 10.34
N PHE A 154 -12.75 -4.97 9.02
CA PHE A 154 -12.11 -6.09 8.34
C PHE A 154 -10.71 -6.40 8.90
N VAL A 155 -9.87 -5.38 9.07
CA VAL A 155 -8.52 -5.55 9.64
C VAL A 155 -8.59 -6.11 11.06
N SER A 156 -9.48 -5.55 11.91
CA SER A 156 -9.68 -6.03 13.26
C SER A 156 -10.15 -7.48 13.28
N PHE A 157 -11.19 -7.81 12.52
CA PHE A 157 -11.71 -9.18 12.44
C PHE A 157 -10.65 -10.17 11.94
N THR A 158 -9.92 -9.80 10.89
CA THR A 158 -8.92 -10.68 10.27
C THR A 158 -7.68 -10.87 11.13
N MET A 159 -7.22 -9.86 11.88
CA MET A 159 -5.90 -9.84 12.53
C MET A 159 -5.95 -9.98 14.05
N THR A 160 -7.14 -10.03 14.67
CA THR A 160 -7.26 -10.24 16.14
C THR A 160 -6.75 -11.63 16.49
N LYS A 161 -5.82 -11.66 17.44
CA LYS A 161 -5.25 -12.88 18.01
C LYS A 161 -6.10 -13.39 19.17
N GLU A 162 -5.99 -14.68 19.47
CA GLU A 162 -6.52 -15.27 20.68
C GLU A 162 -5.82 -14.74 21.95
#